data_96f14961890e6f8e4e02318771778af9
#
_entry.id   96f14961890e6f8e4e02318771778af9
#
_cell.length_a   1.000
_cell.length_b   1.000
_cell.length_c   1.000
_cell.angle_alpha   90.00
_cell.angle_beta   90.00
_cell.angle_gamma   90.00
#
_symmetry.space_group_name_H-M   'P 1'
#
loop_
_entity.id
_entity.type
_entity.pdbx_description
1 polymer ?
#
loop_
_entity_poly.entity_id
_entity_poly.type
_entity_poly.pdbx_seq_one_letter_code
_entity_poly.pdbx_strand_id
1 'polypeptide(L)'
;MATEKPTKIKRSLWKNFLNTTPKGDTQTWSYMNLGITSQQMSYNPQTTSETYVGEDNARTSTDSYQMSMNTPMTCFKGDPIFEYIDGLRKSRAVEGDCETQMLSVNAYDGTTESASTKFSAEMCDVSIAISDFGGDGGKPVSLTFTISVNGDPTKGTATISSDGAVTFTKG
;
A
#
# COMPACT_ATOMS: atom_id res chain seq x y z
N MET A 1 27.06 2.81 -25.75
CA MET A 1 25.90 2.27 -25.01
C MET A 1 24.67 3.06 -25.45
N ALA A 2 23.68 2.41 -26.04
CA ALA A 2 22.43 3.09 -26.38
C ALA A 2 21.70 3.40 -25.07
N THR A 3 21.55 4.68 -24.74
CA THR A 3 20.72 5.13 -23.61
C THR A 3 19.29 4.84 -23.99
N GLU A 4 18.64 3.93 -23.29
CA GLU A 4 17.21 3.67 -23.49
C GLU A 4 16.41 4.96 -23.33
N LYS A 5 15.51 5.20 -24.28
CA LYS A 5 14.68 6.39 -24.28
C LYS A 5 13.71 6.34 -23.08
N PRO A 6 13.61 7.39 -22.26
CA PRO A 6 12.69 7.40 -21.11
C PRO A 6 11.26 7.06 -21.52
N THR A 7 10.64 6.14 -20.80
CA THR A 7 9.25 5.70 -21.02
C THR A 7 8.42 5.96 -19.78
N LYS A 8 7.11 6.24 -19.97
CA LYS A 8 6.18 6.44 -18.86
C LYS A 8 5.89 5.14 -18.14
N ILE A 9 6.02 5.13 -16.82
CA ILE A 9 5.63 3.99 -15.97
C ILE A 9 4.09 3.95 -15.90
N LYS A 10 3.51 2.80 -16.26
CA LYS A 10 2.07 2.58 -16.14
C LYS A 10 1.69 2.36 -14.68
N ARG A 11 0.55 2.92 -14.24
CA ARG A 11 0.05 2.76 -12.87
C ARG A 11 -0.13 1.28 -12.47
N SER A 12 -0.51 0.43 -13.41
CA SER A 12 -0.69 -1.02 -13.20
C SER A 12 0.59 -1.77 -12.84
N LEU A 13 1.76 -1.15 -13.01
CA LEU A 13 3.05 -1.71 -12.63
C LEU A 13 3.46 -1.42 -11.17
N TRP A 14 2.71 -0.58 -10.46
CA TRP A 14 2.82 -0.45 -9.02
C TRP A 14 1.67 -1.20 -8.38
N LYS A 15 1.95 -2.35 -7.80
CA LYS A 15 0.96 -3.29 -7.29
C LYS A 15 0.99 -3.32 -5.78
N ASN A 16 -0.19 -3.20 -5.16
CA ASN A 16 -0.33 -3.26 -3.71
C ASN A 16 -1.15 -4.49 -3.32
N PHE A 17 -0.64 -5.22 -2.35
CA PHE A 17 -1.28 -6.40 -1.78
C PHE A 17 -1.52 -6.16 -0.29
N LEU A 18 -2.62 -6.65 0.21
CA LEU A 18 -2.96 -6.58 1.63
C LEU A 18 -3.00 -7.99 2.21
N ASN A 19 -2.42 -8.18 3.40
CA ASN A 19 -2.57 -9.42 4.13
C ASN A 19 -3.98 -9.49 4.73
N THR A 20 -4.81 -10.38 4.21
CA THR A 20 -6.21 -10.55 4.64
C THR A 20 -6.37 -11.57 5.77
N THR A 21 -5.27 -12.18 6.21
CA THR A 21 -5.24 -13.13 7.35
C THR A 21 -4.16 -12.77 8.37
N PRO A 22 -4.19 -11.54 8.96
CA PRO A 22 -3.09 -11.07 9.83
C PRO A 22 -2.93 -11.89 11.12
N LYS A 23 -3.99 -12.56 11.56
CA LYS A 23 -4.00 -13.42 12.77
C LYS A 23 -3.86 -14.91 12.45
N GLY A 24 -3.68 -15.27 11.17
CA GLY A 24 -3.50 -16.65 10.74
C GLY A 24 -2.03 -17.08 10.76
N ASP A 25 -1.80 -18.39 10.78
CA ASP A 25 -0.46 -18.97 10.74
C ASP A 25 0.26 -18.72 9.40
N THR A 26 -0.51 -18.47 8.36
CA THR A 26 -0.01 -18.18 7.00
C THR A 26 -0.58 -16.85 6.50
N GLN A 27 0.30 -15.97 6.01
CA GLN A 27 -0.10 -14.72 5.38
C GLN A 27 -0.78 -14.99 4.04
N THR A 28 -1.95 -14.38 3.82
CA THR A 28 -2.66 -14.41 2.55
C THR A 28 -2.63 -13.02 1.92
N TRP A 29 -1.81 -12.87 0.88
CA TRP A 29 -1.67 -11.64 0.13
C TRP A 29 -2.75 -11.52 -0.94
N SER A 30 -3.66 -10.59 -0.77
CA SER A 30 -4.72 -10.30 -1.74
C SER A 30 -4.42 -9.01 -2.50
N TYR A 31 -4.54 -9.06 -3.83
CA TYR A 31 -4.25 -7.90 -4.68
C TYR A 31 -5.35 -6.86 -4.57
N MET A 32 -4.97 -5.63 -4.24
CA MET A 32 -5.90 -4.50 -4.14
C MET A 32 -6.16 -3.89 -5.53
N ASN A 33 -7.06 -4.46 -6.30
CA ASN A 33 -7.37 -4.01 -7.66
C ASN A 33 -8.86 -3.91 -7.97
N LEU A 34 -9.66 -4.91 -7.57
CA LEU A 34 -11.08 -4.97 -7.95
C LEU A 34 -11.88 -3.85 -7.24
N GLY A 35 -12.60 -3.08 -8.02
CA GLY A 35 -13.42 -1.96 -7.50
C GLY A 35 -12.62 -0.72 -7.06
N ILE A 36 -11.30 -0.78 -7.05
CA ILE A 36 -10.43 0.32 -6.65
C ILE A 36 -9.96 1.07 -7.89
N THR A 37 -10.44 2.30 -8.06
CA THR A 37 -10.12 3.14 -9.23
C THR A 37 -9.00 4.14 -8.97
N SER A 38 -8.70 4.42 -7.70
CA SER A 38 -7.65 5.35 -7.29
C SER A 38 -6.93 4.85 -6.04
N GLN A 39 -5.62 4.90 -6.07
CA GLN A 39 -4.74 4.57 -4.96
C GLN A 39 -3.46 5.39 -5.08
N GLN A 40 -3.21 6.24 -4.12
CA GLN A 40 -2.03 7.10 -4.09
C GLN A 40 -1.45 7.11 -2.68
N MET A 41 -0.15 6.83 -2.57
CA MET A 41 0.57 6.97 -1.31
C MET A 41 0.90 8.44 -1.06
N SER A 42 0.42 8.98 0.04
CA SER A 42 0.78 10.30 0.56
C SER A 42 1.91 10.13 1.57
N TYR A 43 3.05 10.73 1.32
CA TYR A 43 4.21 10.58 2.18
C TYR A 43 4.19 11.49 3.42
N ASN A 44 3.45 12.59 3.37
CA ASN A 44 3.25 13.54 4.48
C ASN A 44 4.54 13.83 5.27
N PRO A 45 5.55 14.50 4.65
CA PRO A 45 6.82 14.78 5.30
C PRO A 45 6.62 15.69 6.53
N GLN A 46 7.24 15.33 7.63
CA GLN A 46 7.33 16.15 8.82
C GLN A 46 8.64 16.91 8.78
N THR A 47 8.58 18.24 8.89
CA THR A 47 9.74 19.10 8.71
C THR A 47 9.93 20.01 9.92
N THR A 48 11.19 20.27 10.27
CA THR A 48 11.59 21.27 11.25
C THR A 48 12.41 22.36 10.58
N SER A 49 12.16 23.60 10.94
CA SER A 49 12.91 24.77 10.45
C SER A 49 13.59 25.49 11.60
N GLU A 50 14.90 25.73 11.46
CA GLU A 50 15.74 26.39 12.44
C GLU A 50 16.54 27.52 11.79
N THR A 51 16.73 28.63 12.50
CA THR A 51 17.61 29.73 12.07
C THR A 51 18.77 29.84 13.05
N TYR A 52 20.00 29.62 12.59
CA TYR A 52 21.17 29.74 13.43
C TYR A 52 21.56 31.22 13.65
N VAL A 53 22.22 31.49 14.77
CA VAL A 53 22.53 32.87 15.20
C VAL A 53 23.31 33.72 14.17
N GLY A 54 24.03 33.07 13.26
CA GLY A 54 24.79 33.73 12.21
C GLY A 54 24.09 33.80 10.84
N GLU A 55 22.81 33.45 10.77
CA GLU A 55 22.06 33.37 9.50
C GLU A 55 20.77 34.16 9.58
N ASP A 56 20.40 34.79 8.48
CA ASP A 56 19.12 35.54 8.36
C ASP A 56 17.98 34.68 7.80
N ASN A 57 18.30 33.50 7.25
CA ASN A 57 17.34 32.58 6.63
C ASN A 57 17.30 31.25 7.35
N ALA A 58 16.09 30.68 7.47
CA ALA A 58 15.88 29.38 8.08
C ALA A 58 16.40 28.23 7.19
N ARG A 59 16.90 27.19 7.84
CA ARG A 59 17.19 25.89 7.26
C ARG A 59 16.07 24.93 7.60
N THR A 60 15.58 24.18 6.60
CA THR A 60 14.52 23.19 6.79
C THR A 60 15.10 21.78 6.62
N SER A 61 14.85 20.92 7.61
CA SER A 61 15.12 19.49 7.56
C SER A 61 13.82 18.69 7.47
N THR A 62 13.89 17.55 6.81
CA THR A 62 12.80 16.56 6.84
C THR A 62 13.14 15.51 7.90
N ASP A 63 12.33 15.42 8.94
CA ASP A 63 12.61 14.58 10.10
C ASP A 63 12.03 13.17 9.97
N SER A 64 10.85 13.05 9.37
CA SER A 64 10.16 11.77 9.20
C SER A 64 9.08 11.85 8.12
N TYR A 65 8.46 10.71 7.83
CA TYR A 65 7.31 10.59 6.94
C TYR A 65 6.16 9.89 7.66
N GLN A 66 4.95 10.42 7.54
CA GLN A 66 3.71 9.79 8.02
C GLN A 66 2.91 9.31 6.82
N MET A 67 3.32 8.17 6.27
CA MET A 67 2.74 7.65 5.04
C MET A 67 1.32 7.15 5.25
N SER A 68 0.43 7.52 4.32
CA SER A 68 -0.95 7.05 4.31
C SER A 68 -1.49 6.92 2.88
N MET A 69 -2.49 6.06 2.71
CA MET A 69 -3.10 5.82 1.41
C MET A 69 -4.61 5.74 1.56
N ASN A 70 -5.33 6.73 0.99
CA ASN A 70 -6.78 6.70 0.92
C ASN A 70 -7.23 5.80 -0.23
N THR A 71 -8.11 4.86 0.05
CA THR A 71 -8.55 3.85 -0.91
C THR A 71 -10.06 3.80 -1.00
N PRO A 72 -10.67 4.52 -1.95
CA PRO A 72 -12.07 4.34 -2.28
C PRO A 72 -12.25 3.08 -3.14
N MET A 73 -13.27 2.28 -2.82
CA MET A 73 -13.58 1.07 -3.57
C MET A 73 -15.08 0.90 -3.79
N THR A 74 -15.44 0.32 -4.92
CA THR A 74 -16.76 -0.25 -5.15
C THR A 74 -16.80 -1.65 -4.57
N CYS A 75 -17.84 -1.95 -3.79
CA CYS A 75 -17.95 -3.23 -3.07
C CYS A 75 -18.36 -4.38 -4.00
N PHE A 76 -17.56 -5.44 -3.99
CA PHE A 76 -17.85 -6.69 -4.70
C PHE A 76 -17.89 -7.84 -3.71
N LYS A 77 -19.05 -8.50 -3.59
CA LYS A 77 -19.18 -9.70 -2.75
C LYS A 77 -18.29 -10.82 -3.29
N GLY A 78 -17.53 -11.44 -2.39
CA GLY A 78 -16.57 -12.49 -2.74
C GLY A 78 -15.16 -11.98 -3.09
N ASP A 79 -14.95 -10.67 -3.16
CA ASP A 79 -13.60 -10.10 -3.25
C ASP A 79 -12.90 -10.19 -1.89
N PRO A 80 -11.70 -10.82 -1.81
CA PRO A 80 -11.00 -11.00 -0.54
C PRO A 80 -10.70 -9.70 0.22
N ILE A 81 -10.40 -8.63 -0.52
CA ILE A 81 -10.15 -7.31 0.09
C ILE A 81 -11.43 -6.76 0.70
N PHE A 82 -12.52 -6.78 -0.07
CA PHE A 82 -13.81 -6.32 0.44
C PHE A 82 -14.26 -7.11 1.66
N GLU A 83 -14.20 -8.45 1.62
CA GLU A 83 -14.65 -9.29 2.74
C GLU A 83 -13.84 -9.02 4.02
N TYR A 84 -12.53 -8.82 3.89
CA TYR A 84 -11.67 -8.45 5.01
C TYR A 84 -12.02 -7.08 5.59
N ILE A 85 -12.09 -6.04 4.74
CA ILE A 85 -12.41 -4.67 5.17
C ILE A 85 -13.84 -4.57 5.74
N ASP A 86 -14.81 -5.26 5.14
CA ASP A 86 -16.19 -5.30 5.63
C ASP A 86 -16.29 -6.00 7.01
N GLY A 87 -15.44 -7.00 7.24
CA GLY A 87 -15.27 -7.63 8.55
C GLY A 87 -14.81 -6.64 9.62
N LEU A 88 -13.77 -5.84 9.31
CA LEU A 88 -13.29 -4.77 10.20
C LEU A 88 -14.36 -3.71 10.45
N ARG A 89 -15.12 -3.34 9.43
CA ARG A 89 -16.23 -2.39 9.53
C ARG A 89 -17.33 -2.91 10.46
N LYS A 90 -17.75 -4.16 10.29
CA LYS A 90 -18.83 -4.78 11.09
C LYS A 90 -18.46 -4.93 12.57
N SER A 91 -17.21 -5.28 12.83
CA SER A 91 -16.69 -5.40 14.21
C SER A 91 -16.32 -4.05 14.84
N ARG A 92 -16.26 -2.96 14.03
CA ARG A 92 -15.71 -1.66 14.45
C ARG A 92 -14.32 -1.83 15.07
N ALA A 93 -13.48 -2.58 14.36
CA ALA A 93 -12.14 -2.92 14.80
C ALA A 93 -11.31 -1.66 15.15
N VAL A 94 -10.61 -1.72 16.26
CA VAL A 94 -9.75 -0.67 16.79
C VAL A 94 -8.42 -1.26 17.25
N GLU A 95 -7.41 -0.42 17.41
CA GLU A 95 -6.07 -0.82 17.88
C GLU A 95 -5.50 -1.99 17.07
N GLY A 96 -4.96 -3.01 17.72
CA GLY A 96 -4.37 -4.17 17.06
C GLY A 96 -5.34 -5.00 16.20
N ASP A 97 -6.65 -4.82 16.37
CA ASP A 97 -7.64 -5.52 15.55
C ASP A 97 -7.79 -4.95 14.14
N CYS A 98 -7.37 -3.71 13.92
CA CYS A 98 -7.33 -3.08 12.59
C CYS A 98 -5.94 -3.09 11.96
N GLU A 99 -4.96 -3.73 12.59
CA GLU A 99 -3.60 -3.83 12.09
C GLU A 99 -3.42 -5.04 11.18
N THR A 100 -2.66 -4.83 10.12
CA THR A 100 -2.26 -5.87 9.18
C THR A 100 -0.96 -5.48 8.47
N GLN A 101 -0.65 -6.12 7.36
CA GLN A 101 0.53 -5.83 6.56
C GLN A 101 0.12 -5.52 5.12
N MET A 102 0.83 -4.59 4.52
CA MET A 102 0.72 -4.24 3.11
C MET A 102 2.05 -4.50 2.42
N LEU A 103 1.98 -5.07 1.23
CA LEU A 103 3.12 -5.30 0.36
C LEU A 103 2.97 -4.44 -0.90
N SER A 104 3.90 -3.51 -1.10
CA SER A 104 4.00 -2.70 -2.32
C SER A 104 5.08 -3.26 -3.24
N VAL A 105 4.72 -3.58 -4.48
CA VAL A 105 5.61 -4.19 -5.47
C VAL A 105 5.78 -3.25 -6.67
N ASN A 106 7.03 -2.92 -6.99
CA ASN A 106 7.39 -2.10 -8.15
C ASN A 106 7.64 -3.01 -9.36
N ALA A 107 6.58 -3.45 -10.03
CA ALA A 107 6.69 -4.37 -11.18
C ALA A 107 7.33 -3.74 -12.43
N TYR A 108 7.68 -2.46 -12.39
CA TYR A 108 8.47 -1.77 -13.41
C TYR A 108 9.99 -1.88 -13.17
N ASP A 109 10.39 -2.32 -11.98
CA ASP A 109 11.78 -2.45 -11.55
C ASP A 109 12.08 -3.93 -11.28
N GLY A 110 12.15 -4.71 -12.36
CA GLY A 110 12.33 -6.16 -12.31
C GLY A 110 13.69 -6.59 -12.81
N THR A 111 14.35 -7.48 -12.06
CA THR A 111 15.56 -8.19 -12.49
C THR A 111 15.20 -9.65 -12.72
N THR A 112 15.45 -10.13 -13.95
CA THR A 112 15.23 -11.55 -14.28
C THR A 112 16.46 -12.35 -13.88
N GLU A 113 16.26 -13.28 -12.94
CA GLU A 113 17.27 -14.25 -12.52
C GLU A 113 16.75 -15.66 -12.80
N SER A 114 17.45 -16.38 -13.64
CA SER A 114 17.07 -17.75 -14.05
C SER A 114 15.67 -17.82 -14.69
N ALA A 115 14.70 -18.45 -14.06
CA ALA A 115 13.34 -18.64 -14.58
C ALA A 115 12.31 -17.69 -13.92
N SER A 116 12.72 -16.80 -13.00
CA SER A 116 11.82 -15.90 -12.28
C SER A 116 12.27 -14.45 -12.38
N THR A 117 11.29 -13.55 -12.41
CA THR A 117 11.56 -12.10 -12.32
C THR A 117 11.30 -11.66 -10.87
N LYS A 118 12.33 -11.07 -10.26
CA LYS A 118 12.24 -10.45 -8.95
C LYS A 118 12.03 -8.96 -9.12
N PHE A 119 11.06 -8.43 -8.41
CA PHE A 119 10.72 -7.01 -8.38
C PHE A 119 11.13 -6.39 -7.04
N SER A 120 11.56 -5.14 -7.04
CA SER A 120 11.74 -4.43 -5.78
C SER A 120 10.40 -4.28 -5.06
N ALA A 121 10.40 -4.52 -3.75
CA ALA A 121 9.20 -4.52 -2.94
C ALA A 121 9.47 -4.02 -1.53
N GLU A 122 8.43 -3.46 -0.92
CA GLU A 122 8.43 -2.99 0.46
C GLU A 122 7.23 -3.59 1.20
N MET A 123 7.48 -4.21 2.34
CA MET A 123 6.46 -4.69 3.26
C MET A 123 6.32 -3.71 4.41
N CYS A 124 5.12 -3.24 4.66
CA CYS A 124 4.80 -2.28 5.71
C CYS A 124 3.80 -2.89 6.69
N ASP A 125 4.02 -2.69 7.98
CA ASP A 125 2.94 -2.84 8.95
C ASP A 125 2.01 -1.65 8.82
N VAL A 126 0.71 -1.90 8.80
CA VAL A 126 -0.30 -0.87 8.54
C VAL A 126 -1.50 -1.02 9.46
N SER A 127 -2.16 0.10 9.71
CA SER A 127 -3.48 0.13 10.34
C SER A 127 -4.53 0.64 9.35
N ILE A 128 -5.75 0.10 9.45
CA ILE A 128 -6.86 0.39 8.56
C ILE A 128 -7.93 1.16 9.31
N ALA A 129 -8.29 2.33 8.79
CA ALA A 129 -9.40 3.14 9.27
C ALA A 129 -10.47 3.28 8.19
N ILE A 130 -11.70 2.92 8.51
CA ILE A 130 -12.83 3.00 7.57
C ILE A 130 -13.54 4.32 7.80
N SER A 131 -13.69 5.11 6.73
CA SER A 131 -14.36 6.41 6.79
C SER A 131 -15.81 6.37 6.33
N ASP A 132 -16.10 5.68 5.23
CA ASP A 132 -17.41 5.74 4.60
C ASP A 132 -17.86 4.37 4.11
N PHE A 133 -19.16 4.13 4.18
CA PHE A 133 -19.81 2.95 3.62
C PHE A 133 -21.25 3.30 3.20
N GLY A 134 -21.59 3.04 1.94
CA GLY A 134 -22.91 3.32 1.41
C GLY A 134 -22.87 3.83 -0.02
N GLY A 135 -23.73 4.76 -0.35
CA GLY A 135 -23.83 5.39 -1.67
C GLY A 135 -25.23 5.84 -2.01
N ASP A 136 -25.40 6.39 -3.19
CA ASP A 136 -26.67 6.90 -3.70
C ASP A 136 -27.59 5.76 -4.18
N GLY A 137 -28.90 6.02 -4.17
CA GLY A 137 -29.89 5.11 -4.74
C GLY A 137 -29.61 4.79 -6.21
N GLY A 138 -29.71 3.52 -6.60
CA GLY A 138 -29.43 3.07 -7.96
C GLY A 138 -27.95 2.93 -8.33
N LYS A 139 -27.04 3.18 -7.37
CA LYS A 139 -25.58 2.99 -7.52
C LYS A 139 -25.09 1.79 -6.72
N PRO A 140 -23.98 1.15 -7.13
CA PRO A 140 -23.31 0.16 -6.30
C PRO A 140 -22.89 0.74 -4.95
N VAL A 141 -22.87 -0.10 -3.92
CA VAL A 141 -22.33 0.31 -2.62
C VAL A 141 -20.84 0.57 -2.75
N SER A 142 -20.41 1.67 -2.16
CA SER A 142 -19.00 2.05 -2.07
C SER A 142 -18.52 2.03 -0.61
N LEU A 143 -17.23 1.82 -0.45
CA LEU A 143 -16.54 1.85 0.83
C LEU A 143 -15.25 2.63 0.66
N THR A 144 -14.92 3.47 1.62
CA THR A 144 -13.65 4.20 1.63
C THR A 144 -12.90 3.89 2.93
N PHE A 145 -11.64 3.54 2.79
CA PHE A 145 -10.76 3.30 3.93
C PHE A 145 -9.39 3.92 3.71
N THR A 146 -8.72 4.23 4.79
CA THR A 146 -7.35 4.74 4.80
C THR A 146 -6.42 3.69 5.38
N ILE A 147 -5.33 3.44 4.69
CA ILE A 147 -4.22 2.62 5.15
C ILE A 147 -3.14 3.57 5.68
N SER A 148 -2.78 3.47 6.94
CA SER A 148 -1.71 4.23 7.56
C SER A 148 -0.52 3.31 7.82
N VAL A 149 0.67 3.73 7.38
CA VAL A 149 1.91 2.95 7.56
C VAL A 149 2.44 3.18 8.98
N ASN A 150 2.73 2.08 9.68
CA ASN A 150 3.27 2.05 11.03
C ASN A 150 4.75 1.66 10.99
N GLY A 151 5.61 2.53 11.47
CA GLY A 151 7.05 2.29 11.52
C GLY A 151 7.73 2.29 10.14
N ASP A 152 8.92 1.69 10.09
CA ASP A 152 9.74 1.67 8.89
C ASP A 152 9.40 0.50 7.97
N PRO A 153 9.28 0.73 6.66
CA PRO A 153 9.08 -0.34 5.69
C PRO A 153 10.24 -1.34 5.67
N THR A 154 9.92 -2.62 5.61
CA THR A 154 10.91 -3.67 5.37
C THR A 154 11.14 -3.80 3.87
N LYS A 155 12.35 -3.49 3.41
CA LYS A 155 12.74 -3.62 2.00
C LYS A 155 13.09 -5.05 1.64
N GLY A 156 12.82 -5.41 0.40
CA GLY A 156 13.12 -6.75 -0.13
C GLY A 156 12.73 -6.89 -1.59
N THR A 157 12.53 -8.12 -2.00
CA THR A 157 12.08 -8.45 -3.35
C THR A 157 10.79 -9.27 -3.31
N ALA A 158 10.00 -9.14 -4.35
CA ALA A 158 8.81 -9.97 -4.54
C ALA A 158 8.83 -10.66 -5.90
N THR A 159 8.31 -11.87 -5.92
CA THR A 159 7.99 -12.60 -7.17
C THR A 159 6.48 -12.71 -7.29
N ILE A 160 5.98 -12.56 -8.52
CA ILE A 160 4.56 -12.71 -8.82
C ILE A 160 4.45 -13.88 -9.79
N SER A 161 3.73 -14.93 -9.38
CA SER A 161 3.50 -16.11 -10.20
C SER A 161 2.44 -15.85 -11.28
N SER A 162 2.32 -16.77 -12.23
CA SER A 162 1.37 -16.66 -13.35
C SER A 162 -0.10 -16.63 -12.92
N ASP A 163 -0.42 -17.21 -11.77
CA ASP A 163 -1.74 -17.17 -11.12
C ASP A 163 -1.99 -15.92 -10.28
N GLY A 164 -1.00 -15.01 -10.21
CA GLY A 164 -1.09 -13.75 -9.48
C GLY A 164 -0.69 -13.83 -8.01
N ALA A 165 -0.29 -14.99 -7.51
CA ALA A 165 0.20 -15.11 -6.14
C ALA A 165 1.55 -14.38 -5.98
N VAL A 166 1.70 -13.67 -4.87
CA VAL A 166 2.92 -12.92 -4.56
C VAL A 166 3.68 -13.59 -3.41
N THR A 167 5.00 -13.65 -3.56
CA THR A 167 5.90 -14.11 -2.50
C THR A 167 6.93 -13.00 -2.23
N PHE A 168 7.04 -12.60 -0.97
CA PHE A 168 8.01 -11.59 -0.52
C PHE A 168 9.22 -12.27 0.11
N THR A 169 10.39 -11.76 -0.22
CA THR A 169 11.67 -12.15 0.39
C THR A 169 12.33 -10.89 0.92
N LYS A 170 12.57 -10.86 2.24
CA LYS A 170 13.29 -9.78 2.90
C LYS A 170 14.71 -9.67 2.34
N GLY A 171 15.14 -8.45 2.06
CA GLY A 171 16.50 -8.14 1.60
C GLY A 171 17.51 -8.10 2.72
#